data_f25ecd951f95b289f8ee64b695fb2657
#
_entry.id   f25ecd951f95b289f8ee64b695fb2657
#
_cell.length_a   1.000
_cell.length_b   1.000
_cell.length_c   1.000
_cell.angle_alpha   90.00
_cell.angle_beta   90.00
_cell.angle_gamma   90.00
#
_symmetry.space_group_name_H-M   'P 1'
#
loop_
_entity.id
_entity.type
_entity.pdbx_description
1 polymer ?
#
loop_
_entity_poly.entity_id
_entity_poly.type
_entity_poly.pdbx_seq_one_letter_code
_entity_poly.pdbx_strand_id
1 'polypeptide(L)' 'MPPSSTTSGSQQSGLVDINSASEEELDKLPGIGPARAKAIIAHRPYNGKDDLTQRKVIPPNVYAQIKDKIIAKQK' A
#
# COMPACT_ATOMS: atom_id res chain seq x y z
N MET A 1 13.75 -22.01 -4.55
CA MET A 1 13.33 -21.54 -4.27
C MET A 1 12.65 -20.90 -4.30
N PRO A 2 12.49 -20.55 -4.19
CA PRO A 2 11.87 -19.77 -4.20
C PRO A 2 11.55 -18.92 -3.96
N PRO A 3 11.27 -18.64 -4.16
CA PRO A 3 11.07 -17.74 -3.94
C PRO A 3 10.51 -17.06 -3.49
N SER A 4 10.59 -17.01 -3.30
CA SER A 4 10.15 -16.48 -2.89
C SER A 4 10.05 -15.79 -2.50
N SER A 5 10.24 -15.53 -2.49
CA SER A 5 10.17 -14.93 -2.14
C SER A 5 9.97 -14.20 -1.94
N THR A 6 10.05 -14.07 -2.01
CA THR A 6 9.93 -13.36 -1.84
C THR A 6 9.37 -12.63 -1.60
N THR A 7 9.42 -12.43 -2.16
CA THR A 7 8.74 -11.53 -1.84
C THR A 7 8.49 -11.05 -0.69
N SER A 8 8.71 -11.38 -0.29
CA SER A 8 8.40 -11.12 0.99
C SER A 8 9.12 -10.08 1.64
N GLY A 9 10.13 -9.62 1.10
CA GLY A 9 10.88 -8.54 1.66
C GLY A 9 10.02 -7.34 1.96
N SER A 10 9.06 -7.07 1.13
CA SER A 10 8.20 -5.93 1.33
C SER A 10 7.25 -6.12 2.51
N GLN A 11 7.23 -7.29 3.08
CA GLN A 11 6.31 -7.64 4.15
C GLN A 11 6.94 -7.63 5.51
N GLN A 12 8.01 -6.92 5.69
CA GLN A 12 8.62 -6.82 7.01
C GLN A 12 7.59 -6.33 8.00
N SER A 13 7.49 -6.95 9.14
CA SER A 13 6.55 -6.59 10.20
C SER A 13 5.10 -6.68 9.77
N GLY A 14 4.82 -7.39 8.69
CA GLY A 14 3.45 -7.54 8.22
C GLY A 14 2.84 -6.30 7.57
N LEU A 15 3.63 -5.25 7.39
CA LEU A 15 3.12 -4.03 6.77
C LEU A 15 3.32 -4.07 5.27
N VAL A 16 2.38 -3.46 4.55
CA VAL A 16 2.44 -3.35 3.10
C VAL A 16 3.04 -2.00 2.73
N ASP A 17 4.13 -2.03 1.97
CA ASP A 17 4.80 -0.80 1.54
C ASP A 17 4.08 -0.24 0.31
N ILE A 18 3.36 0.86 0.49
CA ILE A 18 2.57 1.44 -0.60
C ILE A 18 3.42 1.97 -1.73
N ASN A 19 4.72 2.15 -1.51
CA ASN A 19 5.62 2.62 -2.56
C ASN A 19 6.15 1.49 -3.44
N SER A 20 6.01 0.24 -3.02
CA SER A 20 6.54 -0.87 -3.81
C SER A 20 5.61 -2.07 -3.90
N ALA A 21 4.51 -2.10 -3.17
CA ALA A 21 3.61 -3.23 -3.17
C ALA A 21 2.98 -3.45 -4.54
N SER A 22 2.66 -4.70 -4.84
CA SER A 22 1.97 -5.04 -6.07
C SER A 22 0.49 -4.71 -5.94
N GLU A 23 -0.19 -4.70 -7.08
CA GLU A 23 -1.63 -4.49 -7.09
C GLU A 23 -2.35 -5.54 -6.25
N GLU A 24 -1.89 -6.79 -6.31
CA GLU A 24 -2.51 -7.85 -5.52
C GLU A 24 -2.38 -7.61 -4.02
N GLU A 25 -1.22 -7.16 -3.60
CA GLU A 25 -1.00 -6.88 -2.18
C GLU A 25 -1.90 -5.75 -1.70
N LEU A 26 -2.00 -4.71 -2.50
CA LEU A 26 -2.83 -3.57 -2.14
C LEU A 26 -4.31 -3.95 -2.16
N ASP A 27 -4.71 -4.76 -3.13
CA ASP A 27 -6.10 -5.18 -3.26
C ASP A 27 -6.59 -5.96 -2.03
N LYS A 28 -5.68 -6.64 -1.35
CA LYS A 28 -6.03 -7.42 -0.16
C LYS A 28 -6.34 -6.56 1.05
N LEU A 29 -5.98 -5.29 1.01
CA LEU A 29 -6.25 -4.39 2.12
C LEU A 29 -7.76 -4.10 2.17
N PRO A 30 -8.34 -4.01 3.39
CA PRO A 30 -9.77 -3.76 3.51
C PRO A 30 -10.15 -2.43 2.90
N GLY A 31 -11.19 -2.44 2.08
CA GLY A 31 -11.70 -1.22 1.47
C GLY A 31 -10.93 -0.74 0.25
N ILE A 32 -9.85 -1.41 -0.12
CA ILE A 32 -9.04 -0.95 -1.25
C ILE A 32 -9.62 -1.42 -2.59
N GLY A 33 -9.71 -2.73 -2.79
CA GLY A 33 -10.19 -3.25 -4.06
C GLY A 33 -9.27 -2.92 -5.23
N PRO A 34 -9.57 -3.48 -6.43
CA PRO A 34 -8.65 -3.32 -7.56
C PRO A 34 -8.54 -1.88 -8.07
N ALA A 35 -9.64 -1.12 -8.06
CA ALA A 35 -9.60 0.24 -8.58
C ALA A 35 -8.72 1.14 -7.72
N ARG A 36 -8.85 1.04 -6.39
CA ARG A 36 -8.02 1.83 -5.50
C ARG A 36 -6.58 1.36 -5.49
N ALA A 37 -6.37 0.05 -5.63
CA ALA A 37 -5.01 -0.47 -5.72
C ALA A 37 -4.28 0.13 -6.92
N LYS A 38 -4.94 0.19 -8.06
CA LYS A 38 -4.34 0.81 -9.25
C LYS A 38 -4.07 2.29 -9.05
N ALA A 39 -4.97 2.98 -8.37
CA ALA A 39 -4.78 4.41 -8.09
C ALA A 39 -3.57 4.63 -7.18
N ILE A 40 -3.40 3.78 -6.19
CA ILE A 40 -2.25 3.87 -5.30
C ILE A 40 -0.96 3.71 -6.09
N ILE A 41 -0.92 2.75 -6.99
CA ILE A 41 0.27 2.51 -7.81
C ILE A 41 0.53 3.70 -8.75
N ALA A 42 -0.52 4.25 -9.33
CA ALA A 42 -0.38 5.33 -10.31
C ALA A 42 0.14 6.62 -9.69
N HIS A 43 -0.09 6.83 -8.41
CA HIS A 43 0.30 8.08 -7.75
C HIS A 43 1.59 7.99 -6.94
N ARG A 44 2.31 6.88 -7.07
CA ARG A 44 3.62 6.74 -6.44
C ARG A 44 4.62 7.75 -6.99
N PRO A 45 5.62 8.12 -6.16
CA PRO A 45 5.89 7.69 -4.79
C PRO A 45 5.16 8.54 -3.75
N TYR A 46 5.13 8.04 -2.52
CA TYR A 46 4.52 8.75 -1.39
C TYR A 46 5.59 9.12 -0.38
N ASN A 47 5.49 10.32 0.17
CA ASN A 47 6.41 10.76 1.22
C ASN A 47 6.04 10.19 2.59
N GLY A 48 4.79 9.86 2.76
CA GLY A 48 4.29 9.25 3.96
C GLY A 48 2.97 8.60 3.64
N LYS A 49 2.51 7.69 4.50
CA LYS A 49 1.28 6.99 4.19
C LYS A 49 0.06 7.91 4.20
N ASP A 50 0.11 9.01 4.93
CA ASP A 50 -0.99 9.96 4.95
C ASP A 50 -1.12 10.75 3.64
N ASP A 51 -0.13 10.69 2.76
CA ASP A 51 -0.27 11.25 1.42
C ASP A 51 -1.46 10.64 0.68
N LEU A 52 -1.83 9.41 1.02
CA LEU A 52 -2.99 8.78 0.39
C LEU A 52 -4.25 9.61 0.56
N THR A 53 -4.43 10.21 1.73
CA THR A 53 -5.59 11.07 1.96
C THR A 53 -5.34 12.50 1.53
N GLN A 54 -4.14 13.00 1.73
CA GLN A 54 -3.82 14.36 1.37
C GLN A 54 -3.92 14.60 -0.12
N ARG A 55 -3.55 13.60 -0.91
CA ARG A 55 -3.64 13.67 -2.37
C ARG A 55 -4.95 13.10 -2.89
N LYS A 56 -5.84 12.71 -1.99
CA LYS A 56 -7.17 12.22 -2.32
C LYS A 56 -7.12 10.95 -3.17
N VAL A 57 -6.12 10.13 -2.95
CA VAL A 57 -6.02 8.84 -3.63
C VAL A 57 -7.09 7.91 -3.09
N ILE A 58 -7.30 7.93 -1.76
CA ILE A 58 -8.35 7.16 -1.12
C ILE A 58 -9.07 8.05 -0.11
N PRO A 59 -10.33 7.74 0.21
CA PRO A 59 -11.06 8.52 1.21
C PRO A 59 -10.51 8.30 2.62
N PRO A 60 -10.71 9.25 3.53
CA PRO A 60 -10.19 9.12 4.89
C PRO A 60 -10.70 7.91 5.64
N ASN A 61 -11.94 7.50 5.41
CA ASN A 61 -12.49 6.35 6.10
C ASN A 61 -11.81 5.06 5.67
N VAL A 62 -11.43 4.97 4.41
CA VAL A 62 -10.68 3.81 3.91
C VAL A 62 -9.26 3.83 4.50
N TYR A 63 -8.64 5.01 4.51
CA TYR A 63 -7.31 5.14 5.09
C TYR A 63 -7.30 4.69 6.55
N ALA A 64 -8.32 5.08 7.30
CA ALA A 64 -8.41 4.72 8.71
C ALA A 64 -8.43 3.20 8.91
N GLN A 65 -8.96 2.47 7.95
CA GLN A 65 -9.01 1.01 8.03
C GLN A 65 -7.67 0.35 7.78
N ILE A 66 -6.79 1.01 7.03
CA ILE A 66 -5.55 0.38 6.59
C ILE A 66 -4.30 1.04 7.15
N LYS A 67 -4.41 2.18 7.81
CA LYS A 67 -3.23 2.93 8.23
C LYS A 67 -2.28 2.12 9.11
N ASP A 68 -2.80 1.17 9.86
CA ASP A 68 -1.99 0.33 10.71
C ASP A 68 -1.42 -0.87 9.96
N LYS A 69 -1.80 -1.04 8.71
CA LYS A 69 -1.39 -2.19 7.89
C LYS A 69 -0.44 -1.80 6.77
N ILE A 70 -0.17 -0.52 6.62
CA ILE A 70 0.66 -0.02 5.53
C ILE A 70 1.80 0.84 6.05
N ILE A 71 2.78 1.03 5.19
CA ILE A 71 3.91 1.91 5.46
C ILE A 71 4.33 2.52 4.12
N ALA A 72 4.91 3.71 4.17
CA ALA A 72 5.49 4.34 2.98
C ALA A 72 6.99 4.42 3.17
N LYS A 73 7.68 3.41 2.69
CA LYS A 73 9.13 3.36 2.83
C LYS A 73 9.79 4.37 1.92
N GLN A 74 10.78 5.03 2.45
CA GLN A 74 11.56 5.99 1.70
C GLN A 74 12.84 5.34 1.21
N LYS A 75 13.34 5.79 0.09
CA LYS A 75 14.58 5.24 -0.46
C LYS A 75 15.80 5.83 0.21
#